data_17385302debd7a2dd01dce311f8ca34a
#
_entry.id   17385302debd7a2dd01dce311f8ca34a
#
_cell.length_a   1.000
_cell.length_b   1.000
_cell.length_c   1.000
_cell.angle_alpha   90.00
_cell.angle_beta   90.00
_cell.angle_gamma   90.00
#
_symmetry.space_group_name_H-M   'P 1'
#
loop_
_entity.id
_entity.type
_entity.pdbx_description
1 polymer ?
#
loop_
_entity_poly.entity_id
_entity_poly.type
_entity_poly.pdbx_seq_one_letter_code
_entity_poly.pdbx_strand_id
1 'polypeptide(L)'
;MKPPVFLTGATGFLGMEVVARLLEQGDREVIALVRARDNADAAGRMDDILGRLWRDPAPYRERVRAVAGDVTSDGLGIGAAERTAIAEEVGAIMHCAASISFDMPLDEARKINVEGTREVIGFARECKALGRLERFVHVSTAYVSGKFEGTFRERQLDAGQEFRNTYEQTKWEAEHIVREATDLEPAIARPSIVMGEADTGWTPAFNVLYWPLRAFSRGLFDEIPALPSAHVDVVPVDYVADALALLLDVPDQGVFNLVAGRNAPFANELVELACDRFDRPRPEVVKGGGPDDDEHGAVYMPYFDMEVVFDDSRARALLAPAGIKPPRLAEFFGTLIDYAEEVRWGKRSMTREEARERFSREVAAA
;
A
#
# COMPACT_ATOMS: atom_id res chain seq x y z
N MET A 1 12.45 15.26 -20.20
CA MET A 1 11.30 14.67 -19.48
C MET A 1 11.42 13.16 -19.53
N LYS A 2 11.27 12.48 -18.40
CA LYS A 2 11.21 11.01 -18.38
C LYS A 2 9.91 10.55 -19.06
N PRO A 3 9.87 9.35 -19.68
CA PRO A 3 8.64 8.83 -20.25
C PRO A 3 7.51 8.69 -19.21
N PRO A 4 6.23 8.74 -19.62
CA PRO A 4 5.10 8.59 -18.73
C PRO A 4 5.09 7.26 -17.94
N VAL A 5 4.49 7.30 -16.75
CA VAL A 5 4.21 6.10 -15.94
C VAL A 5 2.74 5.71 -16.11
N PHE A 6 2.49 4.49 -16.56
CA PHE A 6 1.16 3.90 -16.50
C PHE A 6 0.92 3.30 -15.11
N LEU A 7 -0.04 3.85 -14.39
CA LEU A 7 -0.34 3.48 -13.00
C LEU A 7 -1.73 2.88 -12.89
N THR A 8 -1.83 1.65 -12.42
CA THR A 8 -3.09 1.07 -11.97
C THR A 8 -3.26 1.27 -10.47
N GLY A 9 -4.49 1.45 -10.01
CA GLY A 9 -4.76 1.65 -8.58
C GLY A 9 -4.50 3.07 -8.06
N ALA A 10 -4.35 4.06 -8.93
CA ALA A 10 -4.13 5.47 -8.59
C ALA A 10 -5.17 6.07 -7.63
N THR A 11 -6.39 5.55 -7.63
CA THR A 11 -7.49 5.99 -6.76
C THR A 11 -7.50 5.31 -5.39
N GLY A 12 -6.62 4.33 -5.15
CA GLY A 12 -6.45 3.67 -3.87
C GLY A 12 -5.53 4.46 -2.93
N PHE A 13 -5.48 4.04 -1.66
CA PHE A 13 -4.67 4.70 -0.62
C PHE A 13 -3.20 4.85 -1.03
N LEU A 14 -2.52 3.74 -1.31
CA LEU A 14 -1.10 3.75 -1.69
C LEU A 14 -0.88 4.41 -3.06
N GLY A 15 -1.76 4.12 -4.04
CA GLY A 15 -1.65 4.70 -5.38
C GLY A 15 -1.77 6.22 -5.39
N MET A 16 -2.60 6.78 -4.52
CA MET A 16 -2.75 8.23 -4.33
C MET A 16 -1.45 8.88 -3.84
N GLU A 17 -0.78 8.26 -2.86
CA GLU A 17 0.53 8.72 -2.38
C GLU A 17 1.61 8.59 -3.45
N VAL A 18 1.59 7.53 -4.23
CA VAL A 18 2.51 7.38 -5.38
C VAL A 18 2.29 8.51 -6.39
N VAL A 19 1.03 8.83 -6.73
CA VAL A 19 0.72 9.99 -7.60
C VAL A 19 1.32 11.26 -7.02
N ALA A 20 1.13 11.50 -5.71
CA ALA A 20 1.68 12.69 -5.05
C ALA A 20 3.22 12.75 -5.18
N ARG A 21 3.92 11.64 -4.92
CA ARG A 21 5.40 11.59 -5.05
C ARG A 21 5.87 11.86 -6.48
N LEU A 22 5.25 11.23 -7.48
CA LEU A 22 5.61 11.41 -8.88
C LEU A 22 5.42 12.85 -9.37
N LEU A 23 4.39 13.54 -8.86
CA LEU A 23 4.07 14.91 -9.24
C LEU A 23 4.89 15.96 -8.45
N GLU A 24 5.19 15.72 -7.17
CA GLU A 24 5.95 16.64 -6.31
C GLU A 24 7.47 16.54 -6.54
N GLN A 25 8.00 15.32 -6.73
CA GLN A 25 9.44 15.06 -6.74
C GLN A 25 10.04 14.94 -8.15
N GLY A 26 9.21 14.89 -9.19
CA GLY A 26 9.65 14.65 -10.56
C GLY A 26 8.90 15.43 -11.62
N ASP A 27 9.28 15.15 -12.88
CA ASP A 27 8.69 15.73 -14.09
C ASP A 27 7.89 14.72 -14.92
N ARG A 28 7.70 13.51 -14.42
CA ARG A 28 6.96 12.44 -15.12
C ARG A 28 5.48 12.78 -15.22
N GLU A 29 4.89 12.41 -16.34
CA GLU A 29 3.46 12.33 -16.50
C GLU A 29 2.94 10.99 -15.95
N VAL A 30 1.73 11.00 -15.41
CA VAL A 30 1.03 9.82 -14.90
C VAL A 30 -0.17 9.53 -15.78
N ILE A 31 -0.20 8.34 -16.38
CA ILE A 31 -1.37 7.80 -17.06
C ILE A 31 -2.04 6.84 -16.08
N ALA A 32 -3.13 7.29 -15.48
CA ALA A 32 -3.85 6.53 -14.47
C ALA A 32 -4.97 5.70 -15.08
N LEU A 33 -4.89 4.37 -14.97
CA LEU A 33 -6.02 3.48 -15.27
C LEU A 33 -7.05 3.57 -14.15
N VAL A 34 -8.22 4.06 -14.48
CA VAL A 34 -9.31 4.31 -13.51
C VAL A 34 -10.54 3.53 -13.90
N ARG A 35 -11.08 2.74 -12.97
CA ARG A 35 -12.35 2.05 -13.19
C ARG A 35 -13.49 3.07 -13.30
N ALA A 36 -13.98 3.32 -14.52
CA ALA A 36 -14.94 4.35 -14.85
C ALA A 36 -15.74 3.94 -16.08
N ARG A 37 -16.86 4.63 -16.33
CA ARG A 37 -17.71 4.39 -17.48
C ARG A 37 -17.08 4.87 -18.80
N ASP A 38 -16.36 5.98 -18.72
CA ASP A 38 -15.69 6.64 -19.83
C ASP A 38 -14.54 7.53 -19.30
N ASN A 39 -13.79 8.14 -20.22
CA ASN A 39 -12.65 8.99 -19.85
C ASN A 39 -13.06 10.27 -19.12
N ALA A 40 -14.26 10.79 -19.31
CA ALA A 40 -14.75 11.96 -18.57
C ALA A 40 -15.04 11.60 -17.10
N ASP A 41 -15.66 10.43 -16.85
CA ASP A 41 -15.86 9.89 -15.51
C ASP A 41 -14.50 9.56 -14.84
N ALA A 42 -13.54 8.99 -15.58
CA ALA A 42 -12.20 8.73 -15.09
C ALA A 42 -11.48 10.02 -14.67
N ALA A 43 -11.56 11.06 -15.50
CA ALA A 43 -10.97 12.37 -15.20
C ALA A 43 -11.60 12.98 -13.95
N GLY A 44 -12.94 12.94 -13.81
CA GLY A 44 -13.62 13.43 -12.62
C GLY A 44 -13.18 12.70 -11.34
N ARG A 45 -13.01 11.38 -11.41
CA ARG A 45 -12.51 10.60 -10.27
C ARG A 45 -11.05 10.93 -9.92
N MET A 46 -10.21 11.22 -10.91
CA MET A 46 -8.84 11.68 -10.64
C MET A 46 -8.82 13.11 -10.09
N ASP A 47 -9.70 13.99 -10.54
CA ASP A 47 -9.85 15.33 -9.96
C ASP A 47 -10.21 15.25 -8.47
N ASP A 48 -11.10 14.34 -8.08
CA ASP A 48 -11.41 14.09 -6.67
C ASP A 48 -10.17 13.63 -5.86
N ILE A 49 -9.33 12.79 -6.46
CA ILE A 49 -8.07 12.35 -5.84
C ILE A 49 -7.10 13.51 -5.67
N LEU A 50 -6.89 14.30 -6.73
CA LEU A 50 -6.01 15.47 -6.68
C LEU A 50 -6.51 16.50 -5.66
N GLY A 51 -7.83 16.69 -5.53
CA GLY A 51 -8.45 17.55 -4.51
C GLY A 51 -8.34 17.02 -3.07
N ARG A 52 -8.05 15.73 -2.86
CA ARG A 52 -7.69 15.19 -1.54
C ARG A 52 -6.23 15.44 -1.19
N LEU A 53 -5.36 15.54 -2.19
CA LEU A 53 -3.94 15.79 -2.01
C LEU A 53 -3.65 17.28 -1.81
N TRP A 54 -4.22 18.14 -2.65
CA TRP A 54 -3.95 19.58 -2.67
C TRP A 54 -5.23 20.41 -2.66
N ARG A 55 -5.18 21.57 -2.03
CA ARG A 55 -6.27 22.56 -2.08
C ARG A 55 -6.44 23.14 -3.49
N ASP A 56 -5.31 23.38 -4.16
CA ASP A 56 -5.26 23.75 -5.56
C ASP A 56 -4.48 22.72 -6.38
N PRO A 57 -5.17 21.79 -7.03
CA PRO A 57 -4.53 20.76 -7.84
C PRO A 57 -4.13 21.25 -9.25
N ALA A 58 -4.45 22.47 -9.64
CA ALA A 58 -4.20 22.98 -10.99
C ALA A 58 -2.75 22.80 -11.48
N PRO A 59 -1.71 23.05 -10.66
CA PRO A 59 -0.31 22.84 -11.09
C PRO A 59 0.04 21.42 -11.46
N TYR A 60 -0.70 20.43 -10.96
CA TYR A 60 -0.41 19.00 -11.15
C TYR A 60 -1.31 18.34 -12.20
N ARG A 61 -2.50 18.91 -12.45
CA ARG A 61 -3.54 18.33 -13.30
C ARG A 61 -3.06 18.04 -14.72
N GLU A 62 -2.28 18.94 -15.32
CA GLU A 62 -1.78 18.77 -16.71
C GLU A 62 -0.84 17.59 -16.86
N ARG A 63 -0.26 17.08 -15.76
CA ARG A 63 0.64 15.92 -15.76
C ARG A 63 -0.06 14.62 -15.40
N VAL A 64 -1.39 14.62 -15.25
CA VAL A 64 -2.19 13.42 -14.95
C VAL A 64 -3.24 13.23 -16.04
N ARG A 65 -3.10 12.14 -16.79
CA ARG A 65 -4.11 11.68 -17.75
C ARG A 65 -4.85 10.47 -17.18
N ALA A 66 -6.14 10.60 -16.97
CA ALA A 66 -6.99 9.48 -16.56
C ALA A 66 -7.52 8.75 -17.79
N VAL A 67 -7.47 7.43 -17.77
CA VAL A 67 -7.97 6.54 -18.80
C VAL A 67 -8.98 5.59 -18.16
N ALA A 68 -10.18 5.55 -18.73
CA ALA A 68 -11.22 4.62 -18.28
C ALA A 68 -10.83 3.18 -18.66
N GLY A 69 -10.90 2.27 -17.67
CA GLY A 69 -10.65 0.86 -17.89
C GLY A 69 -10.79 0.06 -16.61
N ASP A 70 -10.61 -1.24 -16.72
CA ASP A 70 -10.70 -2.17 -15.59
C ASP A 70 -9.68 -3.30 -15.78
N VAL A 71 -8.85 -3.57 -14.78
CA VAL A 71 -7.89 -4.66 -14.81
C VAL A 71 -8.54 -6.04 -14.98
N THR A 72 -9.83 -6.17 -14.65
CA THR A 72 -10.58 -7.42 -14.81
C THR A 72 -11.15 -7.64 -16.21
N SER A 73 -10.92 -6.72 -17.13
CA SER A 73 -11.43 -6.76 -18.50
C SER A 73 -10.31 -7.03 -19.49
N ASP A 74 -10.64 -7.75 -20.56
CA ASP A 74 -9.71 -8.02 -21.66
C ASP A 74 -9.11 -6.70 -22.18
N GLY A 75 -7.79 -6.67 -22.33
CA GLY A 75 -7.08 -5.47 -22.77
C GLY A 75 -7.22 -4.29 -21.82
N LEU A 76 -7.43 -4.52 -20.53
CA LEU A 76 -7.68 -3.53 -19.48
C LEU A 76 -8.96 -2.72 -19.70
N GLY A 77 -9.88 -3.18 -20.55
CA GLY A 77 -11.08 -2.44 -20.94
C GLY A 77 -10.81 -1.17 -21.75
N ILE A 78 -9.58 -0.96 -22.20
CA ILE A 78 -9.19 0.20 -23.02
C ILE A 78 -9.43 -0.13 -24.49
N GLY A 79 -10.03 0.82 -25.26
CA GLY A 79 -10.21 0.65 -26.69
C GLY A 79 -8.89 0.42 -27.43
N ALA A 80 -8.87 -0.48 -28.42
CA ALA A 80 -7.63 -0.94 -29.06
C ALA A 80 -6.72 0.21 -29.57
N ALA A 81 -7.30 1.22 -30.22
CA ALA A 81 -6.54 2.36 -30.76
C ALA A 81 -5.92 3.22 -29.63
N GLU A 82 -6.67 3.49 -28.57
CA GLU A 82 -6.19 4.23 -27.41
C GLU A 82 -5.11 3.43 -26.67
N ARG A 83 -5.33 2.11 -26.48
CA ARG A 83 -4.37 1.22 -25.85
C ARG A 83 -3.03 1.19 -26.58
N THR A 84 -3.06 1.10 -27.92
CA THR A 84 -1.85 1.16 -28.76
C THR A 84 -1.14 2.51 -28.59
N ALA A 85 -1.88 3.62 -28.64
CA ALA A 85 -1.29 4.96 -28.46
C ALA A 85 -0.61 5.11 -27.07
N ILE A 86 -1.25 4.59 -26.00
CA ILE A 86 -0.67 4.58 -24.66
C ILE A 86 0.60 3.70 -24.64
N ALA A 87 0.56 2.52 -25.25
CA ALA A 87 1.69 1.60 -25.27
C ALA A 87 2.93 2.18 -26.01
N GLU A 88 2.73 3.06 -26.98
CA GLU A 88 3.80 3.75 -27.73
C GLU A 88 4.52 4.82 -26.89
N GLU A 89 3.92 5.37 -25.84
CA GLU A 89 4.48 6.46 -25.03
C GLU A 89 4.97 6.04 -23.64
N VAL A 90 4.40 4.95 -23.07
CA VAL A 90 4.68 4.51 -21.69
C VAL A 90 6.09 3.96 -21.56
N GLY A 91 6.87 4.55 -20.64
CA GLY A 91 8.21 4.07 -20.32
C GLY A 91 8.29 3.25 -19.05
N ALA A 92 7.30 3.39 -18.16
CA ALA A 92 7.24 2.59 -16.94
C ALA A 92 5.80 2.19 -16.60
N ILE A 93 5.63 1.03 -16.00
CA ILE A 93 4.34 0.56 -15.49
C ILE A 93 4.48 0.27 -14.00
N MET A 94 3.53 0.79 -13.21
CA MET A 94 3.36 0.41 -11.81
C MET A 94 1.98 -0.19 -11.62
N HIS A 95 1.95 -1.47 -11.24
CA HIS A 95 0.73 -2.19 -10.95
C HIS A 95 0.46 -2.21 -9.44
N CYS A 96 -0.41 -1.29 -9.00
CA CYS A 96 -0.82 -1.12 -7.60
C CYS A 96 -2.30 -1.51 -7.36
N ALA A 97 -3.07 -1.74 -8.41
CA ALA A 97 -4.48 -2.15 -8.29
C ALA A 97 -4.60 -3.57 -7.73
N ALA A 98 -5.36 -3.71 -6.65
CA ALA A 98 -5.72 -4.98 -6.05
C ALA A 98 -7.01 -4.83 -5.22
N SER A 99 -7.75 -5.92 -5.04
CA SER A 99 -8.69 -6.03 -3.94
C SER A 99 -7.93 -6.38 -2.67
N ILE A 100 -8.19 -5.64 -1.60
CA ILE A 100 -7.64 -5.86 -0.26
C ILE A 100 -8.68 -6.43 0.71
N SER A 101 -9.85 -6.89 0.21
CA SER A 101 -10.87 -7.53 1.05
C SER A 101 -10.37 -8.90 1.50
N PHE A 102 -10.53 -9.19 2.80
CA PHE A 102 -10.11 -10.46 3.42
C PHE A 102 -11.21 -11.52 3.34
N ASP A 103 -12.46 -11.09 3.17
CA ASP A 103 -13.69 -11.89 3.16
C ASP A 103 -14.31 -12.09 1.77
N MET A 104 -13.70 -11.51 0.72
CA MET A 104 -14.16 -11.68 -0.66
C MET A 104 -14.09 -13.15 -1.08
N PRO A 105 -15.09 -13.69 -1.79
CA PRO A 105 -15.01 -15.02 -2.39
C PRO A 105 -13.74 -15.20 -3.23
N LEU A 106 -13.09 -16.36 -3.12
CA LEU A 106 -11.79 -16.61 -3.74
C LEU A 106 -11.79 -16.37 -5.26
N ASP A 107 -12.85 -16.80 -5.95
CA ASP A 107 -12.94 -16.64 -7.40
C ASP A 107 -13.06 -15.15 -7.81
N GLU A 108 -13.77 -14.35 -7.02
CA GLU A 108 -13.86 -12.91 -7.24
C GLU A 108 -12.53 -12.23 -6.96
N ALA A 109 -11.86 -12.61 -5.87
CA ALA A 109 -10.54 -12.11 -5.51
C ALA A 109 -9.49 -12.47 -6.59
N ARG A 110 -9.52 -13.69 -7.14
CA ARG A 110 -8.65 -14.13 -8.25
C ARG A 110 -8.88 -13.32 -9.51
N LYS A 111 -10.14 -13.04 -9.85
CA LYS A 111 -10.46 -12.23 -11.03
C LYS A 111 -9.78 -10.87 -10.97
N ILE A 112 -9.75 -10.24 -9.79
CA ILE A 112 -9.15 -8.92 -9.61
C ILE A 112 -7.62 -9.04 -9.48
N ASN A 113 -7.13 -9.85 -8.55
CA ASN A 113 -5.72 -9.85 -8.16
C ASN A 113 -4.86 -10.71 -9.08
N VAL A 114 -5.38 -11.81 -9.62
CA VAL A 114 -4.62 -12.76 -10.43
C VAL A 114 -4.79 -12.48 -11.92
N GLU A 115 -6.03 -12.53 -12.41
CA GLU A 115 -6.30 -12.29 -13.83
C GLU A 115 -6.04 -10.82 -14.20
N GLY A 116 -6.39 -9.87 -13.31
CA GLY A 116 -6.01 -8.47 -13.50
C GLY A 116 -4.50 -8.26 -13.62
N THR A 117 -3.70 -9.01 -12.85
CA THR A 117 -2.23 -8.97 -13.00
C THR A 117 -1.79 -9.54 -14.35
N ARG A 118 -2.45 -10.61 -14.88
CA ARG A 118 -2.16 -11.14 -16.23
C ARG A 118 -2.42 -10.12 -17.33
N GLU A 119 -3.53 -9.40 -17.25
CA GLU A 119 -3.87 -8.34 -18.20
C GLU A 119 -2.82 -7.22 -18.19
N VAL A 120 -2.37 -6.78 -17.01
CA VAL A 120 -1.32 -5.75 -16.91
C VAL A 120 0.02 -6.25 -17.46
N ILE A 121 0.39 -7.52 -17.22
CA ILE A 121 1.59 -8.14 -17.82
C ILE A 121 1.46 -8.19 -19.35
N GLY A 122 0.28 -8.54 -19.88
CA GLY A 122 -0.01 -8.51 -21.31
C GLY A 122 0.23 -7.12 -21.90
N PHE A 123 -0.29 -6.09 -21.26
CA PHE A 123 -0.08 -4.70 -21.67
C PHE A 123 1.40 -4.27 -21.56
N ALA A 124 2.09 -4.68 -20.50
CA ALA A 124 3.53 -4.41 -20.34
C ALA A 124 4.36 -5.01 -21.49
N ARG A 125 4.01 -6.21 -21.96
CA ARG A 125 4.65 -6.84 -23.11
C ARG A 125 4.38 -6.10 -24.41
N GLU A 126 3.18 -5.52 -24.58
CA GLU A 126 2.88 -4.65 -25.73
C GLU A 126 3.75 -3.39 -25.70
N CYS A 127 3.84 -2.69 -24.56
CA CYS A 127 4.71 -1.53 -24.40
C CYS A 127 6.18 -1.89 -24.69
N LYS A 128 6.64 -3.04 -24.23
CA LYS A 128 8.00 -3.52 -24.49
C LYS A 128 8.23 -3.82 -25.98
N ALA A 129 7.28 -4.44 -26.65
CA ALA A 129 7.36 -4.76 -28.07
C ALA A 129 7.45 -3.50 -28.96
N LEU A 130 6.87 -2.38 -28.51
CA LEU A 130 6.98 -1.06 -29.13
C LEU A 130 8.27 -0.31 -28.73
N GLY A 131 9.12 -0.92 -27.90
CA GLY A 131 10.47 -0.47 -27.58
C GLY A 131 10.57 0.67 -26.56
N ARG A 132 9.51 0.96 -25.81
CA ARG A 132 9.45 2.06 -24.84
C ARG A 132 9.54 1.63 -23.38
N LEU A 133 9.06 0.44 -23.02
CA LEU A 133 9.02 0.01 -21.61
C LEU A 133 10.45 -0.25 -21.08
N GLU A 134 10.84 0.56 -20.11
CA GLU A 134 12.10 0.45 -19.38
C GLU A 134 11.92 -0.20 -18.01
N ARG A 135 10.69 -0.09 -17.44
CA ARG A 135 10.45 -0.50 -16.05
C ARG A 135 9.06 -1.09 -15.80
N PHE A 136 9.02 -2.21 -15.09
CA PHE A 136 7.79 -2.81 -14.58
C PHE A 136 7.91 -3.02 -13.07
N VAL A 137 7.03 -2.35 -12.29
CA VAL A 137 6.95 -2.44 -10.82
C VAL A 137 5.61 -3.05 -10.44
N HIS A 138 5.63 -4.14 -9.68
CA HIS A 138 4.43 -4.78 -9.13
C HIS A 138 4.38 -4.59 -7.62
N VAL A 139 3.26 -4.07 -7.12
CA VAL A 139 3.00 -3.97 -5.69
C VAL A 139 2.32 -5.23 -5.19
N SER A 140 3.08 -6.09 -4.51
CA SER A 140 2.63 -7.28 -3.81
C SER A 140 2.34 -6.96 -2.32
N THR A 141 2.56 -7.88 -1.43
CA THR A 141 2.49 -7.70 0.03
C THR A 141 3.47 -8.61 0.74
N ALA A 142 3.97 -8.20 1.91
CA ALA A 142 4.78 -9.08 2.75
C ALA A 142 3.97 -10.30 3.23
N TYR A 143 2.65 -10.19 3.27
CA TYR A 143 1.72 -11.22 3.72
C TYR A 143 1.50 -12.38 2.73
N VAL A 144 2.19 -12.39 1.58
CA VAL A 144 2.36 -13.63 0.78
C VAL A 144 3.04 -14.73 1.60
N SER A 145 3.66 -14.38 2.73
CA SER A 145 4.18 -15.33 3.72
C SER A 145 3.12 -16.24 4.34
N GLY A 146 1.83 -15.85 4.28
CA GLY A 146 0.76 -16.60 4.93
C GLY A 146 1.09 -16.90 6.40
N LYS A 147 0.80 -18.12 6.85
CA LYS A 147 1.05 -18.62 8.22
C LYS A 147 2.49 -19.13 8.42
N PHE A 148 3.47 -18.57 7.69
CA PHE A 148 4.88 -18.93 7.88
C PHE A 148 5.38 -18.38 9.23
N GLU A 149 6.20 -19.17 9.92
CA GLU A 149 6.86 -18.77 11.18
C GLU A 149 8.37 -18.60 10.97
N GLY A 150 8.95 -17.64 11.67
CA GLY A 150 10.38 -17.32 11.59
C GLY A 150 10.70 -16.24 10.57
N THR A 151 11.91 -16.25 10.00
CA THR A 151 12.36 -15.16 9.08
C THR A 151 11.96 -15.46 7.64
N PHE A 152 11.04 -14.65 7.09
CA PHE A 152 10.61 -14.72 5.70
C PHE A 152 11.46 -13.80 4.82
N ARG A 153 12.29 -14.40 3.97
CA ARG A 153 13.27 -13.66 3.15
C ARG A 153 12.65 -13.13 1.86
N GLU A 154 13.19 -12.04 1.33
CA GLU A 154 12.73 -11.41 0.08
C GLU A 154 12.66 -12.37 -1.11
N ARG A 155 13.62 -13.29 -1.24
CA ARG A 155 13.62 -14.30 -2.33
C ARG A 155 12.58 -15.40 -2.15
N GLN A 156 12.07 -15.63 -0.93
CA GLN A 156 11.10 -16.70 -0.67
C GLN A 156 9.72 -16.31 -1.22
N LEU A 157 9.01 -17.29 -1.72
CA LEU A 157 7.59 -17.21 -2.06
C LEU A 157 6.92 -18.51 -1.63
N ASP A 158 7.45 -19.64 -2.09
CA ASP A 158 6.99 -20.98 -1.71
C ASP A 158 7.74 -21.45 -0.46
N ALA A 159 7.03 -21.49 0.64
CA ALA A 159 7.52 -21.98 1.93
C ALA A 159 6.61 -23.06 2.52
N GLY A 160 5.66 -23.59 1.73
CA GLY A 160 4.67 -24.56 2.19
C GLY A 160 3.61 -23.95 3.12
N GLN A 161 3.45 -22.63 3.09
CA GLN A 161 2.55 -21.89 3.96
C GLN A 161 1.08 -22.07 3.59
N GLU A 162 0.22 -22.07 4.58
CA GLU A 162 -1.22 -21.83 4.44
C GLU A 162 -1.50 -20.33 4.48
N PHE A 163 -2.68 -19.92 4.00
CA PHE A 163 -3.12 -18.53 4.00
C PHE A 163 -4.24 -18.30 5.01
N ARG A 164 -4.30 -17.10 5.60
CA ARG A 164 -5.35 -16.71 6.55
C ARG A 164 -6.64 -16.30 5.85
N ASN A 165 -6.48 -15.73 4.65
CA ASN A 165 -7.59 -15.18 3.88
C ASN A 165 -7.31 -15.23 2.36
N THR A 166 -8.32 -14.88 1.59
CA THR A 166 -8.28 -14.87 0.12
C THR A 166 -7.36 -13.79 -0.44
N TYR A 167 -7.14 -12.69 0.28
CA TYR A 167 -6.19 -11.64 -0.10
C TYR A 167 -4.76 -12.17 -0.12
N GLU A 168 -4.29 -12.78 0.96
CA GLU A 168 -2.93 -13.36 1.04
C GLU A 168 -2.70 -14.38 -0.07
N GLN A 169 -3.67 -15.29 -0.26
CA GLN A 169 -3.59 -16.32 -1.28
C GLN A 169 -3.53 -15.74 -2.68
N THR A 170 -4.42 -14.83 -3.03
CA THR A 170 -4.47 -14.27 -4.39
C THR A 170 -3.29 -13.35 -4.69
N LYS A 171 -2.74 -12.66 -3.70
CA LYS A 171 -1.48 -11.90 -3.87
C LYS A 171 -0.27 -12.81 -4.06
N TRP A 172 -0.24 -13.96 -3.38
CA TRP A 172 0.77 -14.97 -3.61
C TRP A 172 0.66 -15.58 -5.02
N GLU A 173 -0.55 -15.95 -5.47
CA GLU A 173 -0.80 -16.44 -6.84
C GLU A 173 -0.38 -15.40 -7.89
N ALA A 174 -0.72 -14.12 -7.69
CA ALA A 174 -0.35 -13.03 -8.59
C ALA A 174 1.17 -12.82 -8.65
N GLU A 175 1.87 -12.92 -7.51
CA GLU A 175 3.32 -12.76 -7.49
C GLU A 175 4.04 -13.90 -8.24
N HIS A 176 3.52 -15.13 -8.23
CA HIS A 176 4.02 -16.21 -9.07
C HIS A 176 4.02 -15.82 -10.55
N ILE A 177 2.89 -15.31 -11.03
CA ILE A 177 2.73 -14.87 -12.43
C ILE A 177 3.71 -13.75 -12.79
N VAL A 178 3.91 -12.81 -11.87
CA VAL A 178 4.87 -11.72 -12.07
C VAL A 178 6.30 -12.23 -12.13
N ARG A 179 6.67 -13.19 -11.26
CA ARG A 179 8.01 -13.81 -11.28
C ARG A 179 8.28 -14.63 -12.54
N GLU A 180 7.24 -15.24 -13.13
CA GLU A 180 7.34 -15.94 -14.40
C GLU A 180 7.54 -15.00 -15.61
N ALA A 181 7.14 -13.73 -15.49
CA ALA A 181 7.32 -12.72 -16.52
C ALA A 181 8.75 -12.16 -16.54
N THR A 182 9.74 -13.04 -16.62
CA THR A 182 11.18 -12.71 -16.59
C THR A 182 11.61 -11.79 -17.71
N ASP A 183 10.90 -11.84 -18.84
CA ASP A 183 11.08 -10.94 -19.97
C ASP A 183 10.84 -9.46 -19.62
N LEU A 184 10.07 -9.15 -18.58
CA LEU A 184 9.80 -7.78 -18.12
C LEU A 184 10.75 -7.30 -17.03
N GLU A 185 11.62 -8.17 -16.50
CA GLU A 185 12.56 -7.88 -15.41
C GLU A 185 11.90 -7.15 -14.21
N PRO A 186 10.82 -7.73 -13.63
CA PRO A 186 9.98 -7.02 -12.70
C PRO A 186 10.69 -6.67 -11.38
N ALA A 187 10.41 -5.47 -10.85
CA ALA A 187 10.61 -5.17 -9.45
C ALA A 187 9.30 -5.44 -8.69
N ILE A 188 9.39 -6.22 -7.63
CA ILE A 188 8.25 -6.62 -6.82
C ILE A 188 8.40 -5.99 -5.43
N ALA A 189 7.52 -5.08 -5.08
CA ALA A 189 7.49 -4.44 -3.78
C ALA A 189 6.49 -5.15 -2.87
N ARG A 190 6.91 -5.51 -1.66
CA ARG A 190 6.09 -6.16 -0.65
C ARG A 190 5.95 -5.30 0.60
N PRO A 191 5.03 -4.34 0.63
CA PRO A 191 4.74 -3.61 1.86
C PRO A 191 4.09 -4.51 2.91
N SER A 192 4.34 -4.20 4.19
CA SER A 192 3.60 -4.73 5.33
C SER A 192 2.31 -3.94 5.57
N ILE A 193 1.81 -3.82 6.81
CA ILE A 193 0.65 -2.98 7.13
C ILE A 193 1.04 -1.52 6.90
N VAL A 194 0.35 -0.88 5.95
CA VAL A 194 0.59 0.52 5.62
C VAL A 194 -0.39 1.41 6.36
N MET A 195 0.13 2.37 7.12
CA MET A 195 -0.64 3.40 7.83
C MET A 195 -0.41 4.79 7.23
N GLY A 196 -0.96 5.83 7.86
CA GLY A 196 -0.81 7.22 7.41
C GLY A 196 0.64 7.70 7.32
N GLU A 197 0.86 8.91 6.79
CA GLU A 197 2.19 9.53 6.70
C GLU A 197 2.84 9.66 8.09
N ALA A 198 4.14 9.45 8.18
CA ALA A 198 4.86 9.51 9.45
C ALA A 198 4.83 10.91 10.08
N ASP A 199 5.03 11.94 9.28
CA ASP A 199 5.17 13.33 9.77
C ASP A 199 3.84 14.03 10.04
N THR A 200 2.76 13.59 9.40
CA THR A 200 1.46 14.27 9.45
C THR A 200 0.32 13.40 9.95
N GLY A 201 0.51 12.08 9.95
CA GLY A 201 -0.55 11.10 10.20
C GLY A 201 -1.60 11.02 9.08
N TRP A 202 -1.48 11.83 8.03
CA TRP A 202 -2.49 11.91 6.98
C TRP A 202 -2.77 10.54 6.35
N THR A 203 -4.05 10.24 6.27
CA THR A 203 -4.57 9.04 5.58
C THR A 203 -5.94 9.33 5.00
N PRO A 204 -6.21 8.93 3.75
CA PRO A 204 -7.55 9.02 3.18
C PRO A 204 -8.48 7.89 3.63
N ALA A 205 -7.94 6.86 4.30
CA ALA A 205 -8.67 5.67 4.71
C ALA A 205 -8.19 5.14 6.07
N PHE A 206 -9.14 4.87 6.96
CA PHE A 206 -8.89 4.34 8.31
C PHE A 206 -9.09 2.81 8.30
N ASN A 207 -8.11 2.08 7.74
CA ASN A 207 -8.16 0.63 7.56
C ASN A 207 -7.34 -0.11 8.62
N VAL A 208 -7.46 -1.44 8.63
CA VAL A 208 -6.66 -2.40 9.41
C VAL A 208 -6.50 -1.97 10.89
N LEU A 209 -5.37 -1.35 11.24
CA LEU A 209 -5.01 -1.04 12.62
C LEU A 209 -5.82 0.11 13.23
N TYR A 210 -6.34 1.02 12.41
CA TYR A 210 -7.11 2.16 12.90
C TYR A 210 -8.43 1.75 13.58
N TRP A 211 -9.05 0.65 13.13
CA TRP A 211 -10.28 0.18 13.74
C TRP A 211 -10.06 -0.30 15.20
N PRO A 212 -9.13 -1.24 15.48
CA PRO A 212 -8.88 -1.66 16.85
C PRO A 212 -8.36 -0.50 17.73
N LEU A 213 -7.54 0.40 17.21
CA LEU A 213 -7.09 1.59 17.95
C LEU A 213 -8.23 2.51 18.34
N ARG A 214 -9.19 2.73 17.43
CA ARG A 214 -10.40 3.51 17.73
C ARG A 214 -11.30 2.83 18.75
N ALA A 215 -11.46 1.52 18.69
CA ALA A 215 -12.23 0.77 19.66
C ALA A 215 -11.55 0.81 21.04
N PHE A 216 -10.23 0.65 21.09
CA PHE A 216 -9.42 0.75 22.30
C PHE A 216 -9.51 2.16 22.93
N SER A 217 -9.44 3.23 22.14
CA SER A 217 -9.59 4.61 22.63
C SER A 217 -10.91 4.85 23.35
N ARG A 218 -11.94 4.07 23.04
CA ARG A 218 -13.27 4.12 23.65
C ARG A 218 -13.44 3.20 24.87
N GLY A 219 -12.39 2.41 25.20
CA GLY A 219 -12.43 1.44 26.27
C GLY A 219 -13.33 0.24 25.98
N LEU A 220 -13.38 -0.21 24.73
CA LEU A 220 -14.22 -1.35 24.32
C LEU A 220 -13.47 -2.69 24.45
N PHE A 221 -12.21 -2.70 24.86
CA PHE A 221 -11.42 -3.91 25.07
C PHE A 221 -11.00 -4.04 26.53
N ASP A 222 -11.51 -5.06 27.20
CA ASP A 222 -10.99 -5.54 28.47
C ASP A 222 -9.88 -6.57 28.25
N GLU A 223 -9.95 -7.30 27.12
CA GLU A 223 -8.99 -8.29 26.66
C GLU A 223 -8.62 -8.02 25.20
N ILE A 224 -7.35 -8.25 24.84
CA ILE A 224 -6.88 -8.17 23.45
C ILE A 224 -6.42 -9.55 23.03
N PRO A 225 -7.02 -10.13 21.97
CA PRO A 225 -6.58 -11.39 21.40
C PRO A 225 -5.29 -11.18 20.60
N ALA A 226 -4.16 -11.49 21.23
CA ALA A 226 -2.85 -11.39 20.58
C ALA A 226 -1.84 -12.32 21.24
N LEU A 227 -0.82 -12.73 20.49
CA LEU A 227 0.37 -13.33 21.08
C LEU A 227 1.31 -12.18 21.49
N PRO A 228 1.68 -12.03 22.78
CA PRO A 228 2.51 -10.91 23.23
C PRO A 228 3.83 -10.74 22.47
N SER A 229 4.39 -11.85 21.98
CA SER A 229 5.63 -11.93 21.21
C SER A 229 5.42 -11.86 19.68
N ALA A 230 4.18 -11.71 19.22
CA ALA A 230 3.92 -11.55 17.78
C ALA A 230 4.49 -10.22 17.28
N HIS A 231 5.09 -10.24 16.09
CA HIS A 231 5.56 -9.03 15.42
C HIS A 231 4.41 -8.39 14.64
N VAL A 232 4.08 -7.13 14.95
CA VAL A 232 3.10 -6.35 14.19
C VAL A 232 3.86 -5.40 13.28
N ASP A 233 4.14 -5.84 12.06
CA ASP A 233 4.93 -5.06 11.11
C ASP A 233 4.08 -3.97 10.46
N VAL A 234 4.42 -2.72 10.78
CA VAL A 234 3.71 -1.52 10.35
C VAL A 234 4.69 -0.51 9.79
N VAL A 235 4.36 0.06 8.65
CA VAL A 235 5.14 1.12 7.99
C VAL A 235 4.24 2.29 7.59
N PRO A 236 4.76 3.51 7.56
CA PRO A 236 3.99 4.64 7.07
C PRO A 236 3.97 4.67 5.53
N VAL A 237 2.91 5.27 4.97
CA VAL A 237 2.66 5.27 3.52
C VAL A 237 3.68 6.08 2.73
N ASP A 238 4.23 7.13 3.31
CA ASP A 238 5.28 7.96 2.71
C ASP A 238 6.56 7.16 2.46
N TYR A 239 7.01 6.33 3.43
CA TYR A 239 8.13 5.41 3.22
C TYR A 239 7.89 4.47 2.04
N VAL A 240 6.70 3.87 1.97
CA VAL A 240 6.36 2.93 0.88
C VAL A 240 6.27 3.66 -0.46
N ALA A 241 5.66 4.84 -0.50
CA ALA A 241 5.53 5.63 -1.73
C ALA A 241 6.89 6.14 -2.24
N ASP A 242 7.78 6.59 -1.35
CA ASP A 242 9.15 6.99 -1.71
C ASP A 242 9.96 5.80 -2.26
N ALA A 243 9.84 4.63 -1.64
CA ALA A 243 10.47 3.41 -2.13
C ALA A 243 9.95 3.00 -3.52
N LEU A 244 8.63 3.06 -3.75
CA LEU A 244 8.01 2.77 -5.03
C LEU A 244 8.42 3.76 -6.12
N ALA A 245 8.52 5.05 -5.78
CA ALA A 245 9.01 6.08 -6.71
C ALA A 245 10.47 5.81 -7.11
N LEU A 246 11.34 5.44 -6.15
CA LEU A 246 12.72 5.06 -6.45
C LEU A 246 12.79 3.81 -7.33
N LEU A 247 11.97 2.78 -7.08
CA LEU A 247 11.93 1.55 -7.88
C LEU A 247 11.55 1.79 -9.34
N LEU A 248 10.86 2.89 -9.68
CA LEU A 248 10.62 3.30 -11.06
C LEU A 248 11.85 3.89 -11.75
N ASP A 249 12.85 4.33 -10.99
CA ASP A 249 14.01 5.06 -11.51
C ASP A 249 15.32 4.25 -11.49
N VAL A 250 15.32 3.09 -10.83
CA VAL A 250 16.51 2.23 -10.72
C VAL A 250 16.33 0.93 -11.51
N PRO A 251 17.40 0.36 -12.08
CA PRO A 251 17.31 -0.85 -12.89
C PRO A 251 17.15 -2.14 -12.06
N ASP A 252 17.14 -2.01 -10.75
CA ASP A 252 17.09 -3.16 -9.84
C ASP A 252 15.78 -3.94 -9.99
N GLN A 253 15.91 -5.26 -10.21
CA GLN A 253 14.81 -6.20 -10.39
C GLN A 253 14.72 -7.17 -9.22
N GLY A 254 13.61 -7.90 -9.13
CA GLY A 254 13.35 -8.91 -8.10
C GLY A 254 12.55 -8.33 -6.93
N VAL A 255 12.65 -8.95 -5.76
CA VAL A 255 11.75 -8.67 -4.63
C VAL A 255 12.39 -7.75 -3.60
N PHE A 256 11.58 -6.82 -3.07
CA PHE A 256 11.94 -5.84 -2.05
C PHE A 256 10.84 -5.81 -0.98
N ASN A 257 11.17 -6.25 0.24
CA ASN A 257 10.25 -6.15 1.37
C ASN A 257 10.27 -4.72 1.94
N LEU A 258 9.17 -3.99 1.77
CA LEU A 258 9.00 -2.63 2.29
C LEU A 258 8.34 -2.69 3.66
N VAL A 259 9.12 -3.02 4.68
CA VAL A 259 8.68 -3.44 6.01
C VAL A 259 9.49 -2.78 7.11
N ALA A 260 9.00 -2.80 8.34
CA ALA A 260 9.78 -2.45 9.52
C ALA A 260 10.81 -3.55 9.86
N GLY A 261 10.51 -4.80 9.50
CA GLY A 261 11.38 -5.95 9.63
C GLY A 261 11.74 -6.22 11.09
N ARG A 262 13.05 -6.23 11.41
CA ARG A 262 13.52 -6.44 12.79
C ARG A 262 13.16 -5.30 13.76
N ASN A 263 12.71 -4.16 13.24
CA ASN A 263 12.27 -3.02 14.03
C ASN A 263 10.75 -3.00 14.22
N ALA A 264 10.03 -4.01 13.71
CA ALA A 264 8.61 -4.16 13.95
C ALA A 264 8.36 -4.35 15.46
N PRO A 265 7.42 -3.61 16.08
CA PRO A 265 7.11 -3.78 17.48
C PRO A 265 6.49 -5.15 17.75
N PHE A 266 6.66 -5.64 18.96
CA PHE A 266 5.84 -6.73 19.48
C PHE A 266 4.42 -6.26 19.73
N ALA A 267 3.46 -7.17 19.72
CA ALA A 267 2.06 -6.84 19.99
C ALA A 267 1.87 -6.18 21.38
N ASN A 268 2.61 -6.63 22.40
CA ASN A 268 2.57 -6.01 23.72
C ASN A 268 3.12 -4.57 23.73
N GLU A 269 4.15 -4.25 22.89
CA GLU A 269 4.69 -2.89 22.77
C GLU A 269 3.66 -1.97 22.08
N LEU A 270 2.94 -2.46 21.08
CA LEU A 270 1.85 -1.72 20.46
C LEU A 270 0.72 -1.43 21.47
N VAL A 271 0.38 -2.40 22.31
CA VAL A 271 -0.61 -2.22 23.37
C VAL A 271 -0.13 -1.15 24.37
N GLU A 272 1.14 -1.16 24.76
CA GLU A 272 1.73 -0.13 25.63
C GLU A 272 1.65 1.26 25.02
N LEU A 273 2.04 1.42 23.74
CA LEU A 273 1.90 2.69 23.03
C LEU A 273 0.46 3.19 23.01
N ALA A 274 -0.52 2.29 22.83
CA ALA A 274 -1.93 2.63 22.84
C ALA A 274 -2.42 3.02 24.25
N CYS A 275 -2.00 2.30 25.32
CA CYS A 275 -2.32 2.63 26.71
C CYS A 275 -1.82 4.03 27.06
N ASP A 276 -0.56 4.31 26.78
CA ASP A 276 0.06 5.61 27.06
C ASP A 276 -0.62 6.74 26.30
N ARG A 277 -0.92 6.52 25.00
CA ARG A 277 -1.53 7.56 24.15
C ARG A 277 -2.97 7.91 24.52
N PHE A 278 -3.75 6.92 24.95
CA PHE A 278 -5.18 7.09 25.25
C PHE A 278 -5.48 7.22 26.75
N ASP A 279 -4.45 7.20 27.61
CA ASP A 279 -4.58 7.17 29.08
C ASP A 279 -5.56 6.06 29.53
N ARG A 280 -5.29 4.82 29.08
CA ARG A 280 -6.13 3.66 29.35
C ARG A 280 -5.38 2.60 30.15
N PRO A 281 -6.07 1.90 31.06
CA PRO A 281 -5.47 0.76 31.74
C PRO A 281 -5.08 -0.32 30.72
N ARG A 282 -4.02 -1.05 31.04
CA ARG A 282 -3.56 -2.14 30.19
C ARG A 282 -4.58 -3.29 30.21
N PRO A 283 -5.11 -3.69 29.05
CA PRO A 283 -5.98 -4.86 28.95
C PRO A 283 -5.19 -6.15 29.14
N GLU A 284 -5.87 -7.24 29.45
CA GLU A 284 -5.25 -8.55 29.41
C GLU A 284 -4.99 -8.97 27.97
N VAL A 285 -3.77 -9.44 27.68
CA VAL A 285 -3.43 -9.99 26.36
C VAL A 285 -3.60 -11.49 26.43
N VAL A 286 -4.60 -12.02 25.71
CA VAL A 286 -4.99 -13.42 25.76
C VAL A 286 -4.79 -14.10 24.41
N LYS A 287 -4.22 -15.31 24.42
CA LYS A 287 -4.06 -16.09 23.19
C LYS A 287 -5.42 -16.63 22.72
N GLY A 288 -5.82 -16.30 21.49
CA GLY A 288 -6.98 -16.92 20.84
C GLY A 288 -8.35 -16.46 21.35
N GLY A 289 -8.42 -15.34 22.07
CA GLY A 289 -9.68 -14.67 22.45
C GLY A 289 -10.01 -13.56 21.45
N GLY A 290 -11.26 -13.28 21.22
CA GLY A 290 -11.73 -12.13 20.45
C GLY A 290 -13.18 -11.84 20.80
N PRO A 291 -13.68 -10.60 20.65
CA PRO A 291 -15.09 -10.33 20.85
C PRO A 291 -15.90 -11.15 19.84
N ASP A 292 -16.79 -11.97 20.36
CA ASP A 292 -17.65 -12.90 19.58
C ASP A 292 -18.62 -12.20 18.62
N ASP A 293 -18.79 -10.88 18.70
CA ASP A 293 -19.91 -10.16 18.08
C ASP A 293 -19.52 -9.06 17.06
N ASP A 294 -18.25 -8.83 16.75
CA ASP A 294 -17.86 -7.80 15.78
C ASP A 294 -17.19 -8.39 14.54
N GLU A 295 -18.01 -8.77 13.55
CA GLU A 295 -17.57 -9.35 12.29
C GLU A 295 -16.51 -8.50 11.57
N HIS A 296 -16.52 -7.16 11.73
CA HIS A 296 -15.60 -6.26 11.03
C HIS A 296 -14.19 -6.22 11.63
N GLY A 297 -14.04 -6.43 12.93
CA GLY A 297 -12.74 -6.46 13.62
C GLY A 297 -12.07 -7.83 13.61
N ALA A 298 -12.83 -8.89 13.59
CA ALA A 298 -12.37 -10.27 13.67
C ALA A 298 -11.39 -10.64 12.53
N VAL A 299 -11.58 -10.08 11.35
CA VAL A 299 -10.73 -10.34 10.15
C VAL A 299 -9.29 -9.85 10.31
N TYR A 300 -9.03 -8.89 11.20
CA TYR A 300 -7.67 -8.34 11.44
C TYR A 300 -6.96 -8.98 12.61
N MET A 301 -7.67 -9.65 13.53
CA MET A 301 -7.09 -10.26 14.73
C MET A 301 -5.97 -11.28 14.43
N PRO A 302 -6.06 -12.13 13.37
CA PRO A 302 -4.99 -13.08 13.07
C PRO A 302 -3.61 -12.44 12.79
N TYR A 303 -3.56 -11.13 12.51
CA TYR A 303 -2.31 -10.41 12.29
C TYR A 303 -1.57 -10.06 13.60
N PHE A 304 -2.23 -10.19 14.75
CA PHE A 304 -1.64 -10.00 16.07
C PHE A 304 -1.09 -11.29 16.70
N ASP A 305 -1.22 -12.41 15.97
CA ASP A 305 -0.70 -13.72 16.38
C ASP A 305 0.43 -14.22 15.47
N MET A 306 1.05 -13.32 14.69
CA MET A 306 2.06 -13.71 13.71
C MET A 306 3.46 -13.82 14.32
N GLU A 307 4.12 -14.97 14.14
CA GLU A 307 5.52 -15.20 14.53
C GLU A 307 6.46 -15.11 13.31
N VAL A 308 6.20 -14.16 12.40
CA VAL A 308 7.03 -13.92 11.23
C VAL A 308 7.81 -12.62 11.37
N VAL A 309 9.08 -12.65 10.99
CA VAL A 309 9.94 -11.47 10.82
C VAL A 309 10.30 -11.36 9.35
N PHE A 310 9.99 -10.25 8.73
CA PHE A 310 10.33 -10.03 7.33
C PHE A 310 11.77 -9.55 7.19
N ASP A 311 12.57 -10.23 6.37
CA ASP A 311 13.93 -9.80 6.02
C ASP A 311 13.83 -8.71 4.92
N ASP A 312 14.39 -7.54 5.21
CA ASP A 312 14.42 -6.37 4.33
C ASP A 312 15.83 -6.02 3.84
N SER A 313 16.75 -6.96 3.91
CA SER A 313 18.19 -6.71 3.68
C SER A 313 18.44 -6.11 2.31
N ARG A 314 17.78 -6.59 1.28
CA ARG A 314 17.92 -6.10 -0.08
C ARG A 314 17.23 -4.74 -0.29
N ALA A 315 15.98 -4.60 0.18
CA ALA A 315 15.28 -3.32 0.15
C ALA A 315 16.10 -2.25 0.87
N ARG A 316 16.61 -2.54 2.05
CA ARG A 316 17.45 -1.62 2.83
C ARG A 316 18.74 -1.24 2.09
N ALA A 317 19.42 -2.20 1.48
CA ALA A 317 20.64 -1.93 0.71
C ALA A 317 20.39 -0.99 -0.47
N LEU A 318 19.23 -1.09 -1.12
CA LEU A 318 18.83 -0.23 -2.23
C LEU A 318 18.36 1.16 -1.77
N LEU A 319 17.56 1.21 -0.71
CA LEU A 319 16.84 2.41 -0.29
C LEU A 319 17.69 3.34 0.61
N ALA A 320 18.56 2.78 1.45
CA ALA A 320 19.35 3.55 2.41
C ALA A 320 20.28 4.61 1.78
N PRO A 321 20.93 4.38 0.62
CA PRO A 321 21.72 5.42 -0.04
C PRO A 321 20.91 6.64 -0.49
N ALA A 322 19.59 6.46 -0.73
CA ALA A 322 18.66 7.54 -1.05
C ALA A 322 18.02 8.18 0.20
N GLY A 323 18.45 7.77 1.42
CA GLY A 323 17.89 8.25 2.67
C GLY A 323 16.52 7.66 3.02
N ILE A 324 16.01 6.72 2.24
CA ILE A 324 14.70 6.10 2.44
C ILE A 324 14.85 4.94 3.44
N LYS A 325 14.21 5.07 4.59
CA LYS A 325 14.21 4.05 5.66
C LYS A 325 12.90 4.06 6.43
N PRO A 326 12.37 2.90 6.87
CA PRO A 326 11.18 2.90 7.69
C PRO A 326 11.51 3.46 9.09
N PRO A 327 10.72 4.42 9.60
CA PRO A 327 10.80 4.83 10.99
C PRO A 327 10.28 3.71 11.89
N ARG A 328 10.64 3.71 13.18
CA ARG A 328 10.01 2.84 14.16
C ARG A 328 8.60 3.31 14.45
N LEU A 329 7.66 2.38 14.70
CA LEU A 329 6.27 2.76 14.97
C LEU A 329 6.15 3.78 16.11
N ALA A 330 6.92 3.64 17.18
CA ALA A 330 6.91 4.57 18.31
C ALA A 330 7.26 6.02 17.92
N GLU A 331 8.01 6.23 16.82
CA GLU A 331 8.41 7.57 16.35
C GLU A 331 7.26 8.33 15.67
N PHE A 332 6.28 7.63 15.11
CA PHE A 332 5.16 8.26 14.38
C PHE A 332 3.76 7.87 14.89
N PHE A 333 3.67 6.96 15.84
CA PHE A 333 2.39 6.50 16.39
C PHE A 333 1.54 7.64 16.95
N GLY A 334 2.15 8.56 17.71
CA GLY A 334 1.48 9.75 18.23
C GLY A 334 0.85 10.59 17.12
N THR A 335 1.62 10.89 16.07
CA THR A 335 1.17 11.67 14.91
C THR A 335 -0.01 11.02 14.19
N LEU A 336 0.01 9.69 14.03
CA LEU A 336 -1.13 8.95 13.44
C LEU A 336 -2.42 9.16 14.23
N ILE A 337 -2.33 9.11 15.57
CA ILE A 337 -3.48 9.25 16.44
C ILE A 337 -3.94 10.70 16.50
N ASP A 338 -3.02 11.68 16.57
CA ASP A 338 -3.35 13.12 16.55
C ASP A 338 -4.15 13.48 15.31
N TYR A 339 -3.70 13.03 14.14
CA TYR A 339 -4.45 13.20 12.89
C TYR A 339 -5.82 12.51 12.94
N ALA A 340 -5.87 11.24 13.38
CA ALA A 340 -7.11 10.46 13.45
C ALA A 340 -8.16 11.15 14.33
N GLU A 341 -7.75 11.66 15.49
CA GLU A 341 -8.62 12.43 16.42
C GLU A 341 -9.08 13.74 15.80
N GLU A 342 -8.18 14.51 15.18
CA GLU A 342 -8.49 15.78 14.53
C GLU A 342 -9.56 15.63 13.45
N VAL A 343 -9.44 14.62 12.59
CA VAL A 343 -10.42 14.33 11.54
C VAL A 343 -11.56 13.44 12.04
N ARG A 344 -11.65 13.20 13.36
CA ARG A 344 -12.69 12.40 14.00
C ARG A 344 -12.82 11.00 13.37
N TRP A 345 -11.66 10.36 13.12
CA TRP A 345 -11.60 9.02 12.52
C TRP A 345 -12.33 8.95 11.18
N GLY A 346 -12.08 9.92 10.30
CA GLY A 346 -12.62 9.99 8.94
C GLY A 346 -14.01 10.65 8.81
N LYS A 347 -14.58 11.21 9.90
CA LYS A 347 -15.84 11.97 9.82
C LYS A 347 -15.67 13.39 9.29
N ARG A 348 -14.46 13.92 9.31
CA ARG A 348 -14.06 15.20 8.74
C ARG A 348 -12.97 14.94 7.72
N SER A 349 -13.04 15.60 6.57
CA SER A 349 -11.98 15.56 5.56
C SER A 349 -10.93 16.65 5.84
N MET A 350 -9.69 16.32 5.51
CA MET A 350 -8.54 17.23 5.49
C MET A 350 -7.67 16.82 4.31
N THR A 351 -7.23 17.78 3.50
CA THR A 351 -6.30 17.48 2.40
C THR A 351 -4.93 17.12 2.96
N ARG A 352 -4.13 16.40 2.16
CA ARG A 352 -2.74 16.08 2.52
C ARG A 352 -1.91 17.35 2.74
N GLU A 353 -2.10 18.36 1.91
CA GLU A 353 -1.44 19.66 2.04
C GLU A 353 -1.81 20.37 3.36
N GLU A 354 -3.10 20.37 3.74
CA GLU A 354 -3.56 20.92 5.03
C GLU A 354 -2.96 20.19 6.23
N ALA A 355 -2.88 18.86 6.15
CA ALA A 355 -2.26 18.08 7.19
C ALA A 355 -0.77 18.42 7.34
N ARG A 356 -0.05 18.57 6.24
CA ARG A 356 1.36 19.00 6.24
C ARG A 356 1.55 20.37 6.84
N GLU A 357 0.72 21.35 6.48
CA GLU A 357 0.79 22.68 7.07
C GLU A 357 0.52 22.68 8.58
N ARG A 358 -0.39 21.82 9.04
CA ARG A 358 -0.79 21.76 10.43
C ARG A 358 0.21 21.02 11.31
N PHE A 359 0.59 19.81 10.93
CA PHE A 359 1.38 18.93 11.79
C PHE A 359 2.89 19.08 11.60
N SER A 360 3.40 19.37 10.38
CA SER A 360 4.85 19.54 10.18
C SER A 360 5.42 20.80 10.88
N ARG A 361 4.61 21.78 11.25
CA ARG A 361 5.05 22.99 11.98
C ARG A 361 5.27 22.71 13.47
N GLU A 362 4.59 21.75 14.05
CA GLU A 362 4.73 21.43 15.47
C GLU A 362 6.05 20.70 15.75
N VAL A 363 6.55 19.92 14.80
CA VAL A 363 7.86 19.23 14.90
C VAL A 363 9.04 20.22 14.79
N ALA A 364 8.89 21.34 14.10
CA ALA A 364 9.92 22.36 13.96
C ALA A 364 9.99 23.34 15.16
N ALA A 365 9.01 23.30 16.06
CA ALA A 365 8.88 24.21 17.21
C ALA A 365 9.17 23.51 18.56
N ALA A 366 9.38 22.18 18.60
CA ALA A 366 9.75 21.40 19.76
C ALA A 366 11.23 21.02 19.72
#